data_a9582598cf0a90f485df48316c3fb5bc
#
_entry.id   a9582598cf0a90f485df48316c3fb5bc
#
_cell.length_a   1.000
_cell.length_b   1.000
_cell.length_c   1.000
_cell.angle_alpha   90.00
_cell.angle_beta   90.00
_cell.angle_gamma   90.00
#
_symmetry.space_group_name_H-M   'P 1'
#
loop_
_entity.id
_entity.type
_entity.pdbx_description
1 polymer ?
#
loop_
_entity_poly.entity_id
_entity_poly.type
_entity_poly.pdbx_seq_one_letter_code
_entity_poly.pdbx_strand_id
1 'polypeptide(L)'
;ITYEDYMVTDSYPEDGATDEYFELDASTGKKLLVLRFCLTNGTEQEEKIDLLNTNSRYIITVNDSIRANALTTMLPNDMSTYEETLEPGQSQELVLLLEVNEDVAGAVQTIALRLKNASNEYTIQLL
;
A
#
# COMPACT_ATOMS: atom_id res chain seq x y z
N ILE A 1 -11.16 5.96 1.50
CA ILE A 1 -10.20 5.01 0.88
C ILE A 1 -10.86 3.65 0.77
N THR A 2 -10.80 3.06 -0.40
CA THR A 2 -11.38 1.75 -0.68
C THR A 2 -10.27 0.78 -1.09
N TYR A 3 -10.26 -0.41 -0.50
CA TYR A 3 -9.36 -1.47 -0.94
C TYR A 3 -9.88 -2.07 -2.24
N GLU A 4 -8.99 -2.24 -3.22
CA GLU A 4 -9.38 -2.80 -4.51
C GLU A 4 -8.97 -4.26 -4.65
N ASP A 5 -7.68 -4.54 -4.57
CA ASP A 5 -7.14 -5.89 -4.74
C ASP A 5 -5.67 -5.95 -4.31
N TYR A 6 -5.07 -7.11 -4.49
CA TYR A 6 -3.64 -7.27 -4.33
C TYR A 6 -3.03 -7.91 -5.58
N MET A 7 -1.74 -7.72 -5.75
CA MET A 7 -0.98 -8.38 -6.79
C MET A 7 0.36 -8.86 -6.25
N VAL A 8 0.92 -9.85 -6.89
CA VAL A 8 2.25 -10.39 -6.58
C VAL A 8 3.14 -10.15 -7.79
N THR A 9 4.31 -9.55 -7.58
CA THR A 9 5.21 -9.21 -8.68
C THR A 9 6.66 -9.24 -8.23
N ASP A 10 7.58 -9.31 -9.19
CA ASP A 10 9.01 -9.23 -8.92
C ASP A 10 9.47 -7.78 -8.80
N SER A 11 8.77 -6.85 -9.43
CA SER A 11 9.11 -5.44 -9.42
C SER A 11 7.86 -4.58 -9.51
N TYR A 12 7.92 -3.39 -8.94
CA TYR A 12 6.82 -2.44 -8.99
C TYR A 12 7.38 -1.01 -9.14
N PRO A 13 6.86 -0.16 -10.04
CA PRO A 13 5.84 -0.51 -11.06
C PRO A 13 6.40 -1.48 -12.10
N GLU A 14 5.51 -2.22 -12.73
CA GLU A 14 5.90 -3.16 -13.78
C GLU A 14 6.24 -2.44 -15.08
N ASP A 15 7.22 -2.98 -15.81
CA ASP A 15 7.52 -2.64 -17.22
C ASP A 15 7.72 -1.15 -17.51
N GLY A 16 8.41 -0.44 -16.61
CA GLY A 16 8.77 0.93 -16.88
C GLY A 16 7.61 1.90 -16.99
N ALA A 17 6.49 1.57 -16.35
CA ALA A 17 5.33 2.45 -16.31
C ALA A 17 5.63 3.80 -15.68
N THR A 18 6.73 3.91 -14.94
CA THR A 18 7.22 5.15 -14.36
C THR A 18 8.72 5.30 -14.61
N ASP A 19 9.28 6.38 -14.09
CA ASP A 19 10.72 6.61 -14.09
C ASP A 19 11.42 5.47 -13.35
N GLU A 20 12.48 4.92 -13.95
CA GLU A 20 13.26 3.81 -13.39
C GLU A 20 13.82 4.09 -12.00
N TYR A 21 13.96 5.34 -11.60
CA TYR A 21 14.45 5.71 -10.28
C TYR A 21 13.50 5.32 -9.14
N PHE A 22 12.25 5.03 -9.46
CA PHE A 22 11.24 4.69 -8.46
C PHE A 22 10.80 3.24 -8.51
N GLU A 23 11.47 2.42 -9.30
CA GLU A 23 11.17 0.99 -9.39
C GLU A 23 11.74 0.25 -8.17
N LEU A 24 10.92 -0.63 -7.60
CA LEU A 24 11.31 -1.51 -6.51
C LEU A 24 11.39 -2.93 -7.02
N ASP A 25 12.46 -3.63 -6.67
CA ASP A 25 12.66 -5.03 -7.03
C ASP A 25 12.66 -5.91 -5.78
N ALA A 26 12.02 -7.07 -5.88
CA ALA A 26 12.05 -8.05 -4.80
C ALA A 26 13.44 -8.68 -4.70
N SER A 27 13.87 -8.99 -3.47
CA SER A 27 15.12 -9.71 -3.23
C SER A 27 15.03 -11.14 -3.77
N THR A 28 16.19 -11.77 -3.99
CA THR A 28 16.24 -13.16 -4.45
C THR A 28 15.46 -14.08 -3.51
N GLY A 29 14.58 -14.90 -4.07
CA GLY A 29 13.75 -15.82 -3.30
C GLY A 29 12.49 -15.18 -2.72
N LYS A 30 12.23 -13.91 -3.04
CA LYS A 30 11.09 -13.17 -2.54
C LYS A 30 10.27 -12.53 -3.66
N LYS A 31 9.07 -12.11 -3.32
CA LYS A 31 8.17 -11.38 -4.21
C LYS A 31 7.64 -10.15 -3.50
N LEU A 32 7.22 -9.16 -4.26
CA LEU A 32 6.51 -8.01 -3.73
C LEU A 32 5.01 -8.33 -3.68
N LEU A 33 4.41 -8.14 -2.53
CA LEU A 33 2.97 -8.16 -2.37
C LEU A 33 2.51 -6.70 -2.38
N VAL A 34 1.71 -6.33 -3.36
CA VAL A 34 1.23 -4.96 -3.57
C VAL A 34 -0.25 -4.92 -3.25
N LEU A 35 -0.62 -4.16 -2.22
CA LEU A 35 -2.02 -3.91 -1.87
C LEU A 35 -2.45 -2.62 -2.55
N ARG A 36 -3.52 -2.67 -3.33
CA ARG A 36 -4.00 -1.51 -4.09
C ARG A 36 -5.26 -0.94 -3.48
N PHE A 37 -5.27 0.37 -3.33
CA PHE A 37 -6.38 1.12 -2.76
C PHE A 37 -6.75 2.28 -3.68
N CYS A 38 -7.98 2.75 -3.56
CA CYS A 38 -8.44 3.94 -4.26
C CYS A 38 -8.87 5.01 -3.25
N LEU A 39 -8.30 6.19 -3.38
CA LEU A 39 -8.68 7.36 -2.60
C LEU A 39 -9.44 8.30 -3.51
N THR A 40 -10.66 8.67 -3.13
CA THR A 40 -11.49 9.60 -3.89
C THR A 40 -11.87 10.78 -3.02
N ASN A 41 -11.74 12.00 -3.59
CA ASN A 41 -12.28 13.19 -2.95
C ASN A 41 -13.78 13.28 -3.28
N GLY A 42 -14.62 12.83 -2.34
CA GLY A 42 -16.07 12.86 -2.48
C GLY A 42 -16.73 14.17 -2.06
N THR A 43 -15.94 15.19 -1.77
CA THR A 43 -16.45 16.50 -1.36
C THR A 43 -16.61 17.43 -2.56
N GLU A 44 -17.22 18.58 -2.34
CA GLU A 44 -17.39 19.60 -3.38
C GLU A 44 -16.24 20.61 -3.42
N GLN A 45 -15.22 20.39 -2.59
CA GLN A 45 -14.07 21.29 -2.47
C GLN A 45 -12.77 20.52 -2.68
N GLU A 46 -11.74 21.25 -3.11
CA GLU A 46 -10.39 20.75 -3.15
C GLU A 46 -9.95 20.35 -1.74
N GLU A 47 -9.34 19.17 -1.60
CA GLU A 47 -8.89 18.67 -0.31
C GLU A 47 -7.39 18.35 -0.35
N LYS A 48 -6.66 18.81 0.65
CA LYS A 48 -5.27 18.43 0.82
C LYS A 48 -5.23 17.12 1.61
N ILE A 49 -4.63 16.10 1.00
CA ILE A 49 -4.45 14.79 1.62
C ILE A 49 -3.01 14.68 2.09
N ASP A 50 -2.82 14.44 3.37
CA ASP A 50 -1.50 14.31 3.98
C ASP A 50 -1.47 13.05 4.84
N LEU A 51 -1.06 11.93 4.24
CA LEU A 51 -0.92 10.66 4.96
C LEU A 51 0.48 10.51 5.56
N LEU A 52 1.44 11.26 5.07
CA LEU A 52 2.82 11.23 5.55
C LEU A 52 2.92 11.68 7.00
N ASN A 53 2.23 12.74 7.36
CA ASN A 53 2.34 13.37 8.68
C ASN A 53 1.32 12.88 9.71
N THR A 54 0.61 11.79 9.42
CA THR A 54 -0.36 11.22 10.38
C THR A 54 0.29 10.39 11.47
N ASN A 55 1.59 10.08 11.33
CA ASN A 55 2.31 9.16 12.22
C ASN A 55 1.67 7.78 12.31
N SER A 56 1.00 7.38 11.25
CA SER A 56 0.35 6.07 11.19
C SER A 56 1.35 4.98 10.82
N ARG A 57 1.16 3.82 11.42
CA ARG A 57 1.89 2.61 11.07
C ARG A 57 0.96 1.68 10.32
N TYR A 58 1.47 1.07 9.27
CA TYR A 58 0.72 0.14 8.43
C TYR A 58 1.34 -1.24 8.61
N ILE A 59 0.64 -2.11 9.32
CA ILE A 59 1.12 -3.45 9.64
C ILE A 59 0.27 -4.44 8.85
N ILE A 60 0.93 -5.26 8.02
CA ILE A 60 0.26 -6.22 7.15
C ILE A 60 0.48 -7.62 7.72
N THR A 61 -0.61 -8.38 7.86
CA THR A 61 -0.57 -9.77 8.26
C THR A 61 -1.06 -10.63 7.09
N VAL A 62 -0.25 -11.60 6.68
CA VAL A 62 -0.58 -12.51 5.59
C VAL A 62 -0.72 -13.91 6.17
N ASN A 63 -1.84 -14.58 5.87
CA ASN A 63 -2.15 -15.95 6.31
C ASN A 63 -2.07 -16.14 7.83
N ASP A 64 -2.33 -15.08 8.60
CA ASP A 64 -2.25 -15.09 10.07
C ASP A 64 -0.88 -15.49 10.64
N SER A 65 0.14 -15.64 9.79
CA SER A 65 1.45 -16.11 10.22
C SER A 65 2.58 -15.12 9.96
N ILE A 66 2.47 -14.30 8.91
CA ILE A 66 3.47 -13.32 8.56
C ILE A 66 2.94 -11.93 8.90
N ARG A 67 3.69 -11.22 9.72
CA ARG A 67 3.31 -9.89 10.16
C ARG A 67 4.52 -8.95 10.02
N ALA A 68 4.34 -7.88 9.27
CA ALA A 68 5.41 -6.91 9.07
C ALA A 68 4.85 -5.53 8.76
N ASN A 69 5.67 -4.51 9.00
CA ASN A 69 5.33 -3.15 8.57
C ASN A 69 5.41 -3.08 7.04
N ALA A 70 4.50 -2.33 6.44
CA ALA A 70 4.59 -2.02 5.03
C ALA A 70 5.91 -1.31 4.75
N LEU A 71 6.48 -1.54 3.57
CA LEU A 71 7.71 -0.89 3.15
C LEU A 71 7.46 0.62 3.01
N THR A 72 8.47 1.41 3.36
CA THR A 72 8.47 2.83 3.06
C THR A 72 9.25 3.01 1.77
N THR A 73 8.61 3.61 0.77
CA THR A 73 9.18 3.71 -0.56
C THR A 73 9.24 5.17 -1.02
N MET A 74 9.85 5.39 -2.18
CA MET A 74 9.87 6.71 -2.81
C MET A 74 8.83 6.82 -3.91
N LEU A 75 7.92 5.84 -4.01
CA LEU A 75 6.85 5.88 -5.00
C LEU A 75 5.90 7.04 -4.70
N PRO A 76 5.46 7.80 -5.72
CA PRO A 76 4.55 8.92 -5.48
C PRO A 76 3.18 8.49 -4.98
N ASN A 77 2.78 7.24 -5.21
CA ASN A 77 1.51 6.70 -4.76
C ASN A 77 1.62 5.74 -3.57
N ASP A 78 2.74 5.76 -2.85
CA ASP A 78 2.88 5.00 -1.61
C ASP A 78 1.95 5.60 -0.55
N MET A 79 1.00 4.82 -0.06
CA MET A 79 0.02 5.30 0.93
C MET A 79 0.70 5.84 2.18
N SER A 80 1.79 5.24 2.62
CA SER A 80 2.45 5.64 3.87
C SER A 80 3.12 7.01 3.78
N THR A 81 3.41 7.50 2.58
CA THR A 81 4.11 8.77 2.35
C THR A 81 3.33 9.75 1.47
N TYR A 82 2.10 9.41 1.11
CA TYR A 82 1.31 10.21 0.17
C TYR A 82 0.94 11.58 0.75
N GLU A 83 1.23 12.62 -0.02
CA GLU A 83 0.84 14.00 0.30
C GLU A 83 0.56 14.73 -1.00
N GLU A 84 -0.71 14.95 -1.30
CA GLU A 84 -1.14 15.64 -2.51
C GLU A 84 -2.49 16.31 -2.29
N THR A 85 -2.84 17.20 -3.22
CA THR A 85 -4.14 17.84 -3.25
C THR A 85 -5.02 17.15 -4.27
N LEU A 86 -6.24 16.79 -3.87
CA LEU A 86 -7.23 16.20 -4.78
C LEU A 86 -8.36 17.18 -5.05
N GLU A 87 -8.69 17.34 -6.34
CA GLU A 87 -9.84 18.11 -6.78
C GLU A 87 -11.14 17.35 -6.51
N PRO A 88 -12.29 18.04 -6.46
CA PRO A 88 -13.57 17.36 -6.28
C PRO A 88 -13.78 16.26 -7.31
N GLY A 89 -14.13 15.07 -6.85
CA GLY A 89 -14.36 13.90 -7.71
C GLY A 89 -13.11 13.21 -8.22
N GLN A 90 -11.92 13.75 -7.94
CA GLN A 90 -10.68 13.12 -8.36
C GLN A 90 -10.37 11.88 -7.53
N SER A 91 -9.87 10.83 -8.20
CA SER A 91 -9.44 9.60 -7.55
C SER A 91 -7.94 9.38 -7.76
N GLN A 92 -7.32 8.72 -6.79
CA GLN A 92 -5.91 8.37 -6.84
C GLN A 92 -5.72 6.93 -6.38
N GLU A 93 -5.01 6.14 -7.16
CA GLU A 93 -4.60 4.82 -6.73
C GLU A 93 -3.43 4.94 -5.76
N LEU A 94 -3.55 4.28 -4.61
CA LEU A 94 -2.51 4.22 -3.59
C LEU A 94 -2.11 2.77 -3.36
N VAL A 95 -0.87 2.55 -2.97
CA VAL A 95 -0.36 1.20 -2.72
C VAL A 95 0.35 1.10 -1.38
N LEU A 96 0.30 -0.09 -0.81
CA LEU A 96 1.17 -0.53 0.28
C LEU A 96 1.91 -1.77 -0.20
N LEU A 97 3.19 -1.83 0.05
CA LEU A 97 4.03 -2.92 -0.41
C LEU A 97 4.63 -3.70 0.75
N LEU A 98 4.74 -4.99 0.56
CA LEU A 98 5.39 -5.90 1.50
C LEU A 98 6.19 -6.92 0.71
N GLU A 99 7.38 -7.26 1.19
CA GLU A 99 8.19 -8.30 0.59
C GLU A 99 7.94 -9.60 1.32
N VAL A 100 7.57 -10.66 0.59
CA VAL A 100 7.27 -11.97 1.16
C VAL A 100 8.05 -13.05 0.43
N ASN A 101 8.26 -14.19 1.09
CA ASN A 101 8.91 -15.33 0.46
C ASN A 101 8.05 -15.86 -0.71
N GLU A 102 8.69 -16.45 -1.72
CA GLU A 102 7.99 -16.95 -2.91
C GLU A 102 6.92 -17.98 -2.57
N ASP A 103 7.18 -18.86 -1.62
CA ASP A 103 6.19 -19.88 -1.21
C ASP A 103 4.95 -19.24 -0.57
N VAL A 104 5.12 -18.17 0.18
CA VAL A 104 3.99 -17.41 0.75
C VAL A 104 3.24 -16.68 -0.36
N ALA A 105 3.97 -16.07 -1.28
CA ALA A 105 3.37 -15.33 -2.40
C ALA A 105 2.47 -16.22 -3.27
N GLY A 106 2.85 -17.48 -3.43
CA GLY A 106 2.06 -18.45 -4.20
C GLY A 106 0.88 -19.06 -3.45
N ALA A 107 0.73 -18.76 -2.16
CA ALA A 107 -0.28 -19.39 -1.30
C ALA A 107 -1.00 -18.37 -0.40
N VAL A 108 -1.22 -17.16 -0.89
CA VAL A 108 -1.94 -16.13 -0.14
C VAL A 108 -3.40 -16.54 0.03
N GLN A 109 -3.87 -16.63 1.27
CA GLN A 109 -5.24 -16.97 1.60
C GLN A 109 -5.94 -15.84 2.32
N THR A 110 -5.25 -15.16 3.24
CA THR A 110 -5.83 -14.05 4.00
C THR A 110 -4.84 -12.89 4.09
N ILE A 111 -5.37 -11.68 4.13
CA ILE A 111 -4.59 -10.46 4.30
C ILE A 111 -5.37 -9.56 5.25
N ALA A 112 -4.71 -9.08 6.29
CA ALA A 112 -5.27 -8.10 7.20
C ALA A 112 -4.36 -6.88 7.28
N LEU A 113 -4.95 -5.70 7.32
CA LEU A 113 -4.23 -4.45 7.49
C LEU A 113 -4.55 -3.85 8.83
N ARG A 114 -3.53 -3.53 9.60
CA ARG A 114 -3.67 -2.86 10.88
C ARG A 114 -3.10 -1.45 10.75
N LEU A 115 -3.94 -0.47 11.00
CA LEU A 115 -3.58 0.93 11.05
C LEU A 115 -3.43 1.32 12.51
N LYS A 116 -2.26 1.82 12.89
CA LYS A 116 -1.99 2.23 14.24
C LYS A 116 -1.39 3.62 14.26
N ASN A 117 -2.01 4.53 15.00
CA ASN A 117 -1.45 5.85 15.29
C ASN A 117 -1.44 6.08 16.80
N ALA A 118 -1.04 7.29 17.24
CA ALA A 118 -0.85 7.58 18.66
C ALA A 118 -2.09 7.35 19.53
N SER A 119 -3.29 7.51 18.98
CA SER A 119 -4.55 7.47 19.74
C SER A 119 -5.48 6.34 19.35
N ASN A 120 -5.32 5.76 18.17
CA ASN A 120 -6.28 4.82 17.59
C ASN A 120 -5.60 3.65 16.92
N GLU A 121 -6.33 2.54 16.87
CA GLU A 121 -5.89 1.34 16.19
C GLU A 121 -7.09 0.72 15.49
N TYR A 122 -6.92 0.40 14.20
CA TYR A 122 -7.96 -0.21 13.37
C TYR A 122 -7.38 -1.44 12.69
N THR A 123 -8.17 -2.51 12.64
CA THR A 123 -7.80 -3.72 11.90
C THR A 123 -8.88 -3.97 10.85
N ILE A 124 -8.43 -4.17 9.61
CA ILE A 124 -9.30 -4.38 8.47
C ILE A 124 -8.92 -5.68 7.80
N GLN A 125 -9.89 -6.58 7.63
CA GLN A 125 -9.68 -7.81 6.87
C GLN A 125 -9.86 -7.49 5.39
N LEU A 126 -8.79 -7.65 4.59
CA LEU A 126 -8.82 -7.33 3.16
C LEU A 126 -9.15 -8.55 2.31
N LEU A 127 -8.73 -9.72 2.75
CA LEU A 127 -8.95 -10.95 1.99
C LEU A 127 -9.24 -12.11 2.94
#